data_57f846b77a4a6e73881a94ceb12beb22
#
_entry.id   57f846b77a4a6e73881a94ceb12beb22
#
_cell.length_a   1.000
_cell.length_b   1.000
_cell.length_c   1.000
_cell.angle_alpha   90.00
_cell.angle_beta   90.00
_cell.angle_gamma   90.00
#
_symmetry.space_group_name_H-M   'P 1'
#
loop_
_entity.id
_entity.type
_entity.pdbx_description
1 polymer ?
#
loop_
_entity_poly.entity_id
_entity_poly.type
_entity_poly.pdbx_seq_one_letter_code
_entity_poly.pdbx_strand_id
1 'polypeptide(L)'
;GPPVIKALRSKTSLPFDVHLMISPVHKYIKDFANAGADIITIHPEATPNLQESIDEIRSFKKKVGISLNPDTKIDIVEDYLDKVDLILIMSVYPGFGGQKFISDVLEKIKSLKNLKDKKKLNFDIEVDGGINFSNFKSVIDAGANVLVSGTTIFKENNGDIKKNIDFLKSI
;
A
#
# COMPACT_ATOMS: atom_id res chain seq x y z
N GLY A 1 -9.72 -11.74 -6.53
CA GLY A 1 -10.42 -10.74 -7.36
C GLY A 1 -11.67 -10.21 -6.69
N PRO A 2 -12.50 -9.40 -7.37
CA PRO A 2 -13.69 -8.74 -6.80
C PRO A 2 -14.65 -9.68 -6.06
N PRO A 3 -14.93 -10.91 -6.53
CA PRO A 3 -15.81 -11.83 -5.81
C PRO A 3 -15.33 -12.19 -4.40
N VAL A 4 -14.03 -12.28 -4.19
CA VAL A 4 -13.44 -12.56 -2.85
C VAL A 4 -13.66 -11.36 -1.92
N ILE A 5 -13.37 -10.15 -2.39
CA ILE A 5 -13.62 -8.92 -1.63
C ILE A 5 -15.11 -8.82 -1.23
N LYS A 6 -16.01 -9.07 -2.20
CA LYS A 6 -17.47 -9.04 -1.96
C LYS A 6 -17.89 -10.06 -0.91
N ALA A 7 -17.38 -11.29 -0.98
CA ALA A 7 -17.72 -12.35 -0.02
C ALA A 7 -17.24 -12.03 1.41
N LEU A 8 -16.12 -11.34 1.54
CA LEU A 8 -15.55 -10.97 2.83
C LEU A 8 -16.16 -9.69 3.41
N ARG A 9 -16.72 -8.78 2.59
CA ARG A 9 -17.17 -7.46 3.03
C ARG A 9 -18.13 -7.50 4.20
N SER A 10 -19.08 -8.44 4.20
CA SER A 10 -20.06 -8.58 5.29
C SER A 10 -19.50 -9.23 6.57
N LYS A 11 -18.26 -9.73 6.54
CA LYS A 11 -17.63 -10.46 7.66
C LYS A 11 -16.82 -9.55 8.59
N THR A 12 -16.55 -8.32 8.18
CA THR A 12 -15.74 -7.38 8.97
C THR A 12 -16.11 -5.93 8.64
N SER A 13 -15.95 -5.05 9.63
CA SER A 13 -16.03 -3.59 9.45
C SER A 13 -14.67 -2.93 9.20
N LEU A 14 -13.58 -3.70 9.26
CA LEU A 14 -12.26 -3.17 8.97
C LEU A 14 -12.16 -2.68 7.53
N PRO A 15 -11.44 -1.60 7.25
CA PRO A 15 -11.26 -1.13 5.89
C PRO A 15 -10.52 -2.17 5.05
N PHE A 16 -10.96 -2.33 3.80
CA PHE A 16 -10.25 -3.12 2.81
C PHE A 16 -9.35 -2.21 1.99
N ASP A 17 -8.06 -2.31 2.23
CA ASP A 17 -7.02 -1.76 1.38
C ASP A 17 -6.72 -2.76 0.26
N VAL A 18 -7.01 -2.35 -0.97
CA VAL A 18 -6.97 -3.25 -2.12
C VAL A 18 -5.90 -2.78 -3.09
N HIS A 19 -4.73 -3.40 -2.99
CA HIS A 19 -3.61 -3.16 -3.90
C HIS A 19 -3.77 -4.00 -5.18
N LEU A 20 -3.85 -3.31 -6.32
CA LEU A 20 -4.11 -3.92 -7.62
C LEU A 20 -2.81 -4.09 -8.42
N MET A 21 -2.27 -5.32 -8.43
CA MET A 21 -1.15 -5.71 -9.29
C MET A 21 -1.66 -6.30 -10.62
N ILE A 22 -2.48 -5.54 -11.34
CA ILE A 22 -3.06 -5.95 -12.63
C ILE A 22 -2.88 -4.86 -13.68
N SER A 23 -2.74 -5.27 -14.93
CA SER A 23 -2.63 -4.37 -16.08
C SER A 23 -3.53 -4.87 -17.22
N PRO A 24 -4.32 -3.97 -17.84
CA PRO A 24 -4.52 -2.56 -17.52
C PRO A 24 -5.49 -2.37 -16.34
N VAL A 25 -5.09 -1.60 -15.31
CA VAL A 25 -5.83 -1.50 -14.04
C VAL A 25 -7.17 -0.76 -14.18
N HIS A 26 -7.25 0.27 -15.03
CA HIS A 26 -8.44 1.10 -15.23
C HIS A 26 -9.70 0.28 -15.59
N LYS A 27 -9.56 -0.86 -16.24
CA LYS A 27 -10.69 -1.75 -16.57
C LYS A 27 -11.35 -2.42 -15.37
N TYR A 28 -10.70 -2.42 -14.20
CA TYR A 28 -11.12 -3.18 -13.03
C TYR A 28 -11.46 -2.32 -11.82
N ILE A 29 -11.15 -1.02 -11.83
CA ILE A 29 -11.41 -0.08 -10.72
C ILE A 29 -12.86 -0.19 -10.25
N LYS A 30 -13.81 -0.07 -11.17
CA LYS A 30 -15.25 -0.18 -10.91
C LYS A 30 -15.63 -1.47 -10.18
N ASP A 31 -15.09 -2.60 -10.61
CA ASP A 31 -15.44 -3.90 -10.06
C ASP A 31 -14.96 -4.05 -8.62
N PHE A 32 -13.73 -3.61 -8.33
CA PHE A 32 -13.19 -3.63 -6.96
C PHE A 32 -13.90 -2.61 -6.04
N ALA A 33 -14.21 -1.42 -6.54
CA ALA A 33 -14.97 -0.42 -5.80
C ALA A 33 -16.34 -0.94 -5.39
N ASN A 34 -17.08 -1.58 -6.33
CA ASN A 34 -18.40 -2.17 -6.09
C ASN A 34 -18.34 -3.44 -5.23
N ALA A 35 -17.23 -4.15 -5.23
CA ALA A 35 -17.03 -5.31 -4.36
C ALA A 35 -16.85 -4.94 -2.89
N GLY A 36 -16.52 -3.69 -2.59
CA GLY A 36 -16.41 -3.18 -1.22
C GLY A 36 -15.02 -2.78 -0.77
N ALA A 37 -14.10 -2.52 -1.71
CA ALA A 37 -12.84 -1.86 -1.40
C ALA A 37 -13.09 -0.50 -0.73
N ASP A 38 -12.31 -0.14 0.26
CA ASP A 38 -12.33 1.18 0.92
C ASP A 38 -11.19 2.06 0.38
N ILE A 39 -10.04 1.47 0.14
CA ILE A 39 -8.88 2.07 -0.51
C ILE A 39 -8.57 1.24 -1.75
N ILE A 40 -8.27 1.89 -2.87
CA ILE A 40 -7.79 1.22 -4.10
C ILE A 40 -6.44 1.81 -4.45
N THR A 41 -5.42 0.94 -4.39
CA THR A 41 -4.03 1.30 -4.66
C THR A 41 -3.60 0.74 -6.00
N ILE A 42 -3.09 1.60 -6.88
CA ILE A 42 -2.73 1.28 -8.25
C ILE A 42 -1.27 1.67 -8.55
N HIS A 43 -0.66 0.96 -9.51
CA HIS A 43 0.65 1.32 -10.03
C HIS A 43 0.53 2.32 -11.19
N PRO A 44 1.33 3.39 -11.24
CA PRO A 44 1.35 4.34 -12.36
C PRO A 44 1.60 3.63 -13.70
N GLU A 45 2.43 2.58 -13.69
CA GLU A 45 2.80 1.82 -14.87
C GLU A 45 1.66 0.94 -15.41
N ALA A 46 0.61 0.71 -14.62
CA ALA A 46 -0.52 -0.17 -14.96
C ALA A 46 -1.70 0.57 -15.62
N THR A 47 -1.60 1.89 -15.80
CA THR A 47 -2.63 2.72 -16.42
C THR A 47 -2.05 3.63 -17.51
N PRO A 48 -2.79 3.87 -18.61
CA PRO A 48 -2.36 4.82 -19.63
C PRO A 48 -2.47 6.28 -19.17
N ASN A 49 -3.33 6.56 -18.19
CA ASN A 49 -3.54 7.90 -17.62
C ASN A 49 -3.81 7.80 -16.12
N LEU A 50 -2.82 8.19 -15.34
CA LEU A 50 -2.89 8.12 -13.88
C LEU A 50 -3.98 9.05 -13.31
N GLN A 51 -4.11 10.28 -13.85
CA GLN A 51 -5.12 11.24 -13.39
C GLN A 51 -6.54 10.68 -13.59
N GLU A 52 -6.83 10.14 -14.76
CA GLU A 52 -8.15 9.55 -15.02
C GLU A 52 -8.47 8.39 -14.08
N SER A 53 -7.47 7.56 -13.77
CA SER A 53 -7.65 6.45 -12.80
C SER A 53 -7.89 6.96 -11.38
N ILE A 54 -7.20 8.01 -10.95
CA ILE A 54 -7.44 8.69 -9.67
C ILE A 54 -8.88 9.22 -9.62
N ASP A 55 -9.31 9.92 -10.66
CA ASP A 55 -10.64 10.52 -10.74
C ASP A 55 -11.72 9.43 -10.76
N GLU A 56 -11.49 8.32 -11.46
CA GLU A 56 -12.39 7.18 -11.46
C GLU A 56 -12.55 6.57 -10.06
N ILE A 57 -11.45 6.29 -9.34
CA ILE A 57 -11.51 5.77 -7.96
C ILE A 57 -12.30 6.74 -7.06
N ARG A 58 -12.03 8.04 -7.17
CA ARG A 58 -12.74 9.10 -6.42
C ARG A 58 -14.23 9.14 -6.74
N SER A 59 -14.63 8.90 -7.99
CA SER A 59 -16.03 8.89 -8.41
C SER A 59 -16.85 7.83 -7.68
N PHE A 60 -16.22 6.74 -7.27
CA PHE A 60 -16.81 5.69 -6.41
C PHE A 60 -16.74 6.01 -4.91
N LYS A 61 -16.28 7.22 -4.51
CA LYS A 61 -16.08 7.64 -3.12
C LYS A 61 -15.12 6.74 -2.35
N LYS A 62 -14.09 6.24 -3.05
CA LYS A 62 -13.03 5.44 -2.45
C LYS A 62 -11.78 6.28 -2.22
N LYS A 63 -10.97 5.88 -1.23
CA LYS A 63 -9.64 6.42 -1.04
C LYS A 63 -8.71 5.94 -2.15
N VAL A 64 -7.78 6.80 -2.54
CA VAL A 64 -6.83 6.54 -3.62
C VAL A 64 -5.45 6.28 -3.05
N GLY A 65 -4.86 5.14 -3.42
CA GLY A 65 -3.46 4.84 -3.19
C GLY A 65 -2.68 4.77 -4.51
N ILE A 66 -1.41 5.18 -4.47
CA ILE A 66 -0.47 4.96 -5.56
C ILE A 66 0.69 4.11 -5.05
N SER A 67 1.01 3.04 -5.78
CA SER A 67 2.11 2.13 -5.45
C SER A 67 3.33 2.41 -6.31
N LEU A 68 4.50 2.52 -5.67
CA LEU A 68 5.80 2.73 -6.31
C LEU A 68 6.66 1.47 -6.16
N ASN A 69 7.10 0.90 -7.28
CA ASN A 69 8.06 -0.19 -7.28
C ASN A 69 9.42 0.24 -6.69
N PRO A 70 10.29 -0.69 -6.28
CA PRO A 70 11.60 -0.33 -5.73
C PRO A 70 12.40 0.63 -6.62
N ASP A 71 12.33 0.46 -7.94
CA ASP A 71 13.05 1.28 -8.92
C ASP A 71 12.28 2.53 -9.37
N THR A 72 10.98 2.62 -9.08
CA THR A 72 10.15 3.76 -9.48
C THR A 72 10.47 4.97 -8.61
N LYS A 73 10.84 6.08 -9.24
CA LYS A 73 11.17 7.34 -8.54
C LYS A 73 9.91 8.04 -8.03
N ILE A 74 10.06 8.82 -6.95
CA ILE A 74 8.95 9.62 -6.38
C ILE A 74 8.49 10.70 -7.35
N ASP A 75 9.37 11.24 -8.18
CA ASP A 75 9.10 12.34 -9.10
C ASP A 75 7.89 12.09 -10.00
N ILE A 76 7.67 10.84 -10.42
CA ILE A 76 6.54 10.49 -11.29
C ILE A 76 5.16 10.69 -10.63
N VAL A 77 5.10 10.79 -9.31
CA VAL A 77 3.85 10.97 -8.57
C VAL A 77 3.77 12.30 -7.83
N GLU A 78 4.79 13.14 -7.92
CA GLU A 78 4.88 14.39 -7.16
C GLU A 78 3.69 15.32 -7.40
N ASP A 79 3.18 15.39 -8.63
CA ASP A 79 2.03 16.22 -9.03
C ASP A 79 0.66 15.63 -8.58
N TYR A 80 0.68 14.45 -7.96
CA TYR A 80 -0.51 13.76 -7.50
C TYR A 80 -0.57 13.61 -5.97
N LEU A 81 0.49 14.00 -5.24
CA LEU A 81 0.59 13.78 -3.80
C LEU A 81 -0.50 14.50 -2.98
N ASP A 82 -1.05 15.58 -3.48
CA ASP A 82 -2.18 16.31 -2.88
C ASP A 82 -3.55 15.71 -3.24
N LYS A 83 -3.58 14.76 -4.18
CA LYS A 83 -4.78 14.11 -4.72
C LYS A 83 -4.96 12.67 -4.25
N VAL A 84 -4.10 12.17 -3.39
CA VAL A 84 -4.12 10.78 -2.93
C VAL A 84 -4.18 10.69 -1.41
N ASP A 85 -4.66 9.57 -0.92
CA ASP A 85 -4.79 9.29 0.52
C ASP A 85 -3.66 8.39 1.03
N LEU A 86 -2.94 7.72 0.11
CA LEU A 86 -1.92 6.74 0.46
C LEU A 86 -0.87 6.65 -0.65
N ILE A 87 0.40 6.57 -0.25
CA ILE A 87 1.51 6.17 -1.12
C ILE A 87 2.11 4.88 -0.57
N LEU A 88 2.01 3.82 -1.35
CA LEU A 88 2.59 2.53 -1.06
C LEU A 88 4.00 2.42 -1.66
N ILE A 89 4.99 2.17 -0.84
CA ILE A 89 6.36 1.84 -1.28
C ILE A 89 6.51 0.32 -1.26
N MET A 90 6.73 -0.25 -2.44
CA MET A 90 7.11 -1.66 -2.54
C MET A 90 8.55 -1.84 -2.10
N SER A 91 8.76 -2.73 -1.13
CA SER A 91 10.08 -3.12 -0.64
C SER A 91 10.53 -4.50 -1.15
N VAL A 92 9.80 -5.01 -2.13
CA VAL A 92 10.11 -6.19 -2.96
C VAL A 92 9.59 -5.92 -4.37
N TYR A 93 10.07 -6.66 -5.36
CA TYR A 93 9.48 -6.59 -6.70
C TYR A 93 8.11 -7.29 -6.74
N PRO A 94 7.14 -6.77 -7.53
CA PRO A 94 5.85 -7.43 -7.71
C PRO A 94 6.01 -8.88 -8.20
N GLY A 95 5.20 -9.81 -7.65
CA GLY A 95 5.21 -11.20 -8.11
C GLY A 95 4.70 -12.18 -7.08
N PHE A 96 5.47 -12.46 -6.03
CA PHE A 96 5.12 -13.47 -5.05
C PHE A 96 5.49 -13.04 -3.62
N GLY A 97 4.82 -13.63 -2.63
CA GLY A 97 5.10 -13.36 -1.21
C GLY A 97 6.38 -14.03 -0.70
N GLY A 98 6.88 -13.59 0.45
CA GLY A 98 8.04 -14.18 1.11
C GLY A 98 9.40 -13.76 0.55
N GLN A 99 9.46 -12.72 -0.27
CA GLN A 99 10.70 -12.12 -0.74
C GLN A 99 11.44 -11.38 0.38
N LYS A 100 12.74 -11.20 0.22
CA LYS A 100 13.56 -10.43 1.15
C LYS A 100 13.34 -8.93 0.96
N PHE A 101 13.27 -8.23 2.07
CA PHE A 101 13.18 -6.77 2.13
C PHE A 101 14.39 -6.10 1.43
N ILE A 102 14.12 -5.16 0.55
CA ILE A 102 15.12 -4.33 -0.13
C ILE A 102 15.37 -3.09 0.74
N SER A 103 16.54 -3.02 1.40
CA SER A 103 16.87 -1.95 2.35
C SER A 103 16.96 -0.55 1.73
N ASP A 104 17.30 -0.47 0.46
CA ASP A 104 17.49 0.80 -0.25
C ASP A 104 16.21 1.64 -0.32
N VAL A 105 15.02 1.00 -0.16
CA VAL A 105 13.76 1.73 -0.11
C VAL A 105 13.62 2.60 1.14
N LEU A 106 14.40 2.39 2.21
CA LEU A 106 14.36 3.23 3.40
C LEU A 106 14.68 4.69 3.07
N GLU A 107 15.61 4.95 2.16
CA GLU A 107 15.92 6.32 1.73
C GLU A 107 14.78 6.93 0.90
N LYS A 108 14.05 6.10 0.13
CA LYS A 108 12.85 6.54 -0.59
C LYS A 108 11.74 6.92 0.40
N ILE A 109 11.52 6.13 1.45
CA ILE A 109 10.53 6.41 2.50
C ILE A 109 10.85 7.73 3.18
N LYS A 110 12.12 7.95 3.60
CA LYS A 110 12.58 9.21 4.21
C LYS A 110 12.36 10.41 3.30
N SER A 111 12.69 10.26 2.02
CA SER A 111 12.52 11.32 1.03
C SER A 111 11.05 11.68 0.85
N LEU A 112 10.16 10.68 0.79
CA LEU A 112 8.72 10.88 0.70
C LEU A 112 8.16 11.53 1.97
N LYS A 113 8.62 11.10 3.15
CA LYS A 113 8.23 11.70 4.44
C LYS A 113 8.64 13.17 4.50
N ASN A 114 9.89 13.49 4.14
CA ASN A 114 10.37 14.87 4.10
C ASN A 114 9.55 15.75 3.15
N LEU A 115 9.20 15.21 1.97
CA LEU A 115 8.37 15.92 0.98
C LEU A 115 6.96 16.16 1.52
N LYS A 116 6.36 15.14 2.15
CA LYS A 116 5.05 15.23 2.83
C LYS A 116 5.04 16.34 3.87
N ASP A 117 6.05 16.37 4.75
CA ASP A 117 6.15 17.37 5.83
C ASP A 117 6.39 18.78 5.28
N LYS A 118 7.31 18.91 4.33
CA LYS A 118 7.65 20.20 3.70
C LYS A 118 6.46 20.82 2.99
N LYS A 119 5.68 20.01 2.27
CA LYS A 119 4.48 20.46 1.53
C LYS A 119 3.21 20.43 2.39
N LYS A 120 3.27 19.99 3.66
CA LYS A 120 2.14 19.81 4.58
C LYS A 120 1.01 18.96 3.99
N LEU A 121 1.38 17.88 3.31
CA LEU A 121 0.45 16.95 2.68
C LEU A 121 -0.10 15.94 3.68
N ASN A 122 -1.29 15.41 3.40
CA ASN A 122 -1.98 14.47 4.28
C ASN A 122 -2.31 13.17 3.53
N PHE A 123 -1.35 12.26 3.46
CA PHE A 123 -1.53 10.90 2.97
C PHE A 123 -0.76 9.92 3.87
N ASP A 124 -1.17 8.66 3.87
CA ASP A 124 -0.44 7.61 4.56
C ASP A 124 0.77 7.14 3.73
N ILE A 125 1.85 6.76 4.42
CA ILE A 125 3.02 6.12 3.81
C ILE A 125 2.98 4.66 4.20
N GLU A 126 2.65 3.82 3.24
CA GLU A 126 2.55 2.38 3.40
C GLU A 126 3.77 1.69 2.82
N VAL A 127 4.16 0.55 3.41
CA VAL A 127 5.27 -0.29 2.93
C VAL A 127 4.82 -1.73 2.86
N ASP A 128 4.99 -2.36 1.69
CA ASP A 128 4.70 -3.78 1.45
C ASP A 128 5.92 -4.50 0.88
N GLY A 129 6.25 -5.63 1.52
CA GLY A 129 7.27 -6.55 1.06
C GLY A 129 8.34 -6.89 2.12
N GLY A 130 8.35 -8.14 2.56
CA GLY A 130 9.39 -8.66 3.46
C GLY A 130 9.44 -8.02 4.86
N ILE A 131 8.36 -7.36 5.30
CA ILE A 131 8.27 -6.76 6.64
C ILE A 131 8.24 -7.87 7.69
N ASN A 132 9.14 -7.76 8.68
CA ASN A 132 9.30 -8.73 9.76
C ASN A 132 9.78 -8.06 11.06
N PHE A 133 9.94 -8.86 12.13
CA PHE A 133 10.33 -8.39 13.46
C PHE A 133 11.71 -7.71 13.53
N SER A 134 12.59 -7.94 12.55
CA SER A 134 13.93 -7.35 12.56
C SER A 134 13.99 -6.00 11.82
N ASN A 135 13.06 -5.71 10.91
CA ASN A 135 13.13 -4.52 10.05
C ASN A 135 11.99 -3.52 10.24
N PHE A 136 10.85 -3.90 10.85
CA PHE A 136 9.67 -3.02 10.95
C PHE A 136 9.98 -1.68 11.63
N LYS A 137 10.84 -1.67 12.66
CA LYS A 137 11.22 -0.42 13.35
C LYS A 137 11.94 0.54 12.43
N SER A 138 12.92 0.06 11.66
CA SER A 138 13.65 0.92 10.71
C SER A 138 12.75 1.48 9.61
N VAL A 139 11.70 0.74 9.22
CA VAL A 139 10.70 1.22 8.24
C VAL A 139 9.86 2.34 8.84
N ILE A 140 9.43 2.22 10.10
CA ILE A 140 8.67 3.26 10.79
C ILE A 140 9.56 4.48 11.07
N ASP A 141 10.78 4.27 11.55
CA ASP A 141 11.75 5.36 11.78
C ASP A 141 12.05 6.14 10.49
N ALA A 142 11.98 5.47 9.33
CA ALA A 142 12.11 6.12 8.03
C ALA A 142 10.89 6.98 7.65
N GLY A 143 9.73 6.80 8.32
CA GLY A 143 8.54 7.62 8.15
C GLY A 143 7.28 6.91 7.67
N ALA A 144 7.30 5.58 7.54
CA ALA A 144 6.10 4.79 7.24
C ALA A 144 5.16 4.76 8.46
N ASN A 145 3.86 4.80 8.21
CA ASN A 145 2.83 4.69 9.24
C ASN A 145 1.83 3.55 8.99
N VAL A 146 1.95 2.86 7.85
CA VAL A 146 1.20 1.64 7.54
C VAL A 146 2.17 0.55 7.08
N LEU A 147 2.06 -0.65 7.66
CA LEU A 147 2.90 -1.80 7.33
C LEU A 147 2.05 -2.96 6.83
N VAL A 148 2.40 -3.50 5.68
CA VAL A 148 1.82 -4.74 5.16
C VAL A 148 2.77 -5.90 5.48
N SER A 149 2.28 -6.87 6.25
CA SER A 149 3.07 -8.04 6.62
C SER A 149 2.20 -9.29 6.58
N GLY A 150 2.52 -10.21 5.71
CA GLY A 150 1.82 -11.49 5.57
C GLY A 150 2.55 -12.60 6.30
N THR A 151 3.69 -13.03 5.79
CA THR A 151 4.45 -14.20 6.31
C THR A 151 4.73 -14.08 7.80
N THR A 152 5.16 -12.92 8.28
CA THR A 152 5.46 -12.70 9.70
C THR A 152 4.22 -12.86 10.57
N ILE A 153 3.07 -12.29 10.14
CA ILE A 153 1.83 -12.38 10.91
C ILE A 153 1.32 -13.83 10.99
N PHE A 154 1.37 -14.57 9.88
CA PHE A 154 0.73 -15.88 9.81
C PHE A 154 1.64 -17.07 10.14
N LYS A 155 2.98 -16.91 10.14
CA LYS A 155 3.91 -18.03 10.33
C LYS A 155 4.78 -17.93 11.59
N GLU A 156 5.17 -16.72 12.00
CA GLU A 156 6.01 -16.55 13.18
C GLU A 156 5.30 -16.94 14.48
N ASN A 157 6.07 -17.26 15.52
CA ASN A 157 5.54 -17.70 16.81
C ASN A 157 4.50 -18.84 16.69
N ASN A 158 4.76 -19.82 15.82
CA ASN A 158 3.85 -20.95 15.53
C ASN A 158 2.47 -20.52 15.02
N GLY A 159 2.38 -19.39 14.32
CA GLY A 159 1.14 -18.85 13.76
C GLY A 159 0.26 -18.13 14.78
N ASP A 160 0.79 -17.69 15.91
CA ASP A 160 0.06 -16.83 16.86
C ASP A 160 -0.13 -15.43 16.30
N ILE A 161 -1.20 -15.27 15.51
CA ILE A 161 -1.52 -14.03 14.77
C ILE A 161 -1.60 -12.83 15.72
N LYS A 162 -2.29 -13.01 16.88
CA LYS A 162 -2.46 -11.91 17.82
C LYS A 162 -1.12 -11.43 18.37
N LYS A 163 -0.29 -12.35 18.84
CA LYS A 163 1.04 -12.04 19.36
C LYS A 163 1.92 -11.35 18.31
N ASN A 164 1.85 -11.82 17.07
CA ASN A 164 2.63 -11.27 15.96
C ASN A 164 2.20 -9.83 15.63
N ILE A 165 0.90 -9.56 15.60
CA ILE A 165 0.36 -8.22 15.38
C ILE A 165 0.71 -7.29 16.55
N ASP A 166 0.53 -7.76 17.81
CA ASP A 166 0.84 -6.97 19.00
C ASP A 166 2.33 -6.59 19.03
N PHE A 167 3.22 -7.50 18.61
CA PHE A 167 4.65 -7.20 18.51
C PHE A 167 4.94 -6.13 17.45
N LEU A 168 4.35 -6.22 16.26
CA LEU A 168 4.53 -5.22 15.19
C LEU A 168 3.95 -3.84 15.56
N LYS A 169 3.02 -3.78 16.52
CA LYS A 169 2.41 -2.55 17.03
C LYS A 169 3.10 -2.02 18.29
N SER A 170 4.08 -2.72 18.85
CA SER A 170 4.77 -2.34 20.11
C SER A 170 5.86 -1.28 19.89
N ILE A 171 5.48 -0.09 19.44
CA ILE A 171 6.41 1.03 19.19
C ILE A 171 6.00 2.19 20.08
#